data_80aa4953227a220b5b6718c852cb1ebb
#
_entry.id   80aa4953227a220b5b6718c852cb1ebb
#
_cell.length_a   1.000
_cell.length_b   1.000
_cell.length_c   1.000
_cell.angle_alpha   90.00
_cell.angle_beta   90.00
_cell.angle_gamma   90.00
#
_symmetry.space_group_name_H-M   'P 1'
#
loop_
_entity.id
_entity.type
_entity.pdbx_description
1 polymer ?
#
loop_
_entity_poly.entity_id
_entity_poly.type
_entity_poly.pdbx_seq_one_letter_code
_entity_poly.pdbx_strand_id
1 'polypeptide(L)'
;MTDNIILTIGSDIEEVDPFAYSENRDIKEVYVPENVKKIGAHAFYNCRSMYRLTLENASVDIGDGAFKNCERLKEISIYYKSGGNLKSLKSILADIHTEVKVHIFYEDGEASLIFPYGIDNYEENTPARIITEISEGSGSLYRESISAGEINYRDYDKTFILGMNVDLYRAGIRIAIERLLYPYHLSDNARVKYETYVVENICKAVIMLA
;
A
#
# COMPACT_ATOMS: atom_id res chain seq x y z
N MET A 1 -19.56 6.00 -22.37
CA MET A 1 -19.24 6.39 -20.98
C MET A 1 -19.12 5.10 -20.22
N THR A 2 -17.93 4.70 -19.80
CA THR A 2 -17.76 3.51 -18.94
C THR A 2 -18.15 3.95 -17.56
N ASP A 3 -19.31 3.52 -17.09
CA ASP A 3 -19.77 3.80 -15.74
C ASP A 3 -18.74 3.32 -14.72
N ASN A 4 -18.42 4.17 -13.75
CA ASN A 4 -17.56 3.81 -12.64
C ASN A 4 -18.33 2.81 -11.77
N ILE A 5 -18.00 1.52 -11.85
CA ILE A 5 -18.64 0.54 -10.99
C ILE A 5 -17.93 0.56 -9.63
N ILE A 6 -18.65 1.07 -8.64
CA ILE A 6 -18.26 1.00 -7.23
C ILE A 6 -18.96 -0.22 -6.64
N LEU A 7 -18.19 -1.20 -6.23
CA LEU A 7 -18.70 -2.37 -5.51
C LEU A 7 -18.71 -2.06 -4.01
N THR A 8 -19.89 -2.02 -3.42
CA THR A 8 -20.06 -1.98 -1.97
C THR A 8 -20.43 -3.37 -1.48
N ILE A 9 -19.63 -3.95 -0.59
CA ILE A 9 -19.98 -5.22 0.07
C ILE A 9 -21.17 -4.98 0.99
N GLY A 10 -22.15 -5.88 0.96
CA GLY A 10 -23.38 -5.72 1.75
C GLY A 10 -23.12 -5.70 3.26
N SER A 11 -23.90 -4.89 3.97
CA SER A 11 -23.80 -4.78 5.44
C SER A 11 -24.23 -6.06 6.19
N ASP A 12 -24.80 -7.01 5.51
CA ASP A 12 -25.17 -8.34 6.02
C ASP A 12 -24.07 -9.40 5.77
N ILE A 13 -23.02 -9.05 5.03
CA ILE A 13 -21.93 -9.96 4.66
C ILE A 13 -20.79 -9.82 5.65
N GLU A 14 -20.48 -10.86 6.41
CA GLU A 14 -19.30 -10.91 7.31
C GLU A 14 -18.08 -11.51 6.62
N GLU A 15 -18.25 -12.35 5.63
CA GLU A 15 -17.16 -12.99 4.87
C GLU A 15 -17.43 -12.90 3.37
N VAL A 16 -16.44 -12.47 2.62
CA VAL A 16 -16.41 -12.52 1.15
C VAL A 16 -15.85 -13.86 0.74
N ASP A 17 -16.60 -14.63 -0.03
CA ASP A 17 -16.19 -15.96 -0.46
C ASP A 17 -14.90 -15.97 -1.29
N PRO A 18 -14.13 -17.06 -1.28
CA PRO A 18 -13.01 -17.23 -2.21
C PRO A 18 -13.48 -17.08 -3.66
N PHE A 19 -12.69 -16.38 -4.47
CA PHE A 19 -12.96 -16.12 -5.89
C PHE A 19 -14.24 -15.32 -6.20
N ALA A 20 -14.93 -14.75 -5.21
CA ALA A 20 -16.27 -14.12 -5.39
C ALA A 20 -16.32 -13.07 -6.50
N TYR A 21 -15.26 -12.28 -6.67
CA TYR A 21 -15.15 -11.23 -7.68
C TYR A 21 -13.93 -11.41 -8.59
N SER A 22 -13.36 -12.60 -8.62
CA SER A 22 -12.17 -12.90 -9.41
C SER A 22 -12.39 -12.57 -10.89
N GLU A 23 -11.36 -12.00 -11.53
CA GLU A 23 -11.34 -11.60 -12.94
C GLU A 23 -12.36 -10.52 -13.37
N ASN A 24 -13.01 -9.88 -12.40
CA ASN A 24 -13.95 -8.81 -12.71
C ASN A 24 -13.19 -7.56 -13.18
N ARG A 25 -13.42 -7.18 -14.44
CA ARG A 25 -12.74 -6.04 -15.09
C ARG A 25 -13.56 -4.75 -15.06
N ASP A 26 -14.76 -4.78 -14.52
CA ASP A 26 -15.65 -3.62 -14.48
C ASP A 26 -15.56 -2.90 -13.14
N ILE A 27 -15.20 -3.59 -12.06
CA ILE A 27 -15.01 -3.01 -10.73
C ILE A 27 -13.81 -2.05 -10.74
N LYS A 28 -14.06 -0.81 -10.37
CA LYS A 28 -13.04 0.24 -10.24
C LYS A 28 -12.74 0.60 -8.81
N GLU A 29 -13.75 0.59 -7.97
CA GLU A 29 -13.63 0.89 -6.55
C GLU A 29 -14.32 -0.21 -5.74
N VAL A 30 -13.70 -0.59 -4.62
CA VAL A 30 -14.27 -1.55 -3.68
C VAL A 30 -14.38 -0.88 -2.31
N TYR A 31 -15.56 -0.95 -1.73
CA TYR A 31 -15.84 -0.51 -0.38
C TYR A 31 -16.22 -1.71 0.49
N VAL A 32 -15.42 -1.95 1.54
CA VAL A 32 -15.59 -3.05 2.49
C VAL A 32 -16.02 -2.46 3.83
N PRO A 33 -17.28 -2.65 4.24
CA PRO A 33 -17.79 -2.07 5.48
C PRO A 33 -17.23 -2.78 6.72
N GLU A 34 -17.45 -2.17 7.89
CA GLU A 34 -16.88 -2.59 9.17
C GLU A 34 -17.24 -4.03 9.60
N ASN A 35 -18.45 -4.49 9.22
CA ASN A 35 -18.94 -5.83 9.60
C ASN A 35 -18.17 -6.96 8.92
N VAL A 36 -17.44 -6.69 7.83
CA VAL A 36 -16.66 -7.72 7.12
C VAL A 36 -15.44 -8.09 7.97
N LYS A 37 -15.33 -9.38 8.28
CA LYS A 37 -14.24 -9.95 9.08
C LYS A 37 -13.21 -10.66 8.23
N LYS A 38 -13.61 -11.13 7.03
CA LYS A 38 -12.76 -11.92 6.15
C LYS A 38 -13.02 -11.66 4.68
N ILE A 39 -11.95 -11.60 3.92
CA ILE A 39 -11.96 -11.65 2.45
C ILE A 39 -11.25 -12.94 2.04
N GLY A 40 -11.96 -13.80 1.33
CA GLY A 40 -11.49 -15.13 0.94
C GLY A 40 -10.31 -15.09 -0.02
N ALA A 41 -9.62 -16.22 -0.14
CA ALA A 41 -8.49 -16.36 -1.07
C ALA A 41 -8.92 -16.04 -2.51
N HIS A 42 -8.10 -15.26 -3.22
CA HIS A 42 -8.34 -14.87 -4.62
C HIS A 42 -9.68 -14.12 -4.85
N ALA A 43 -10.32 -13.57 -3.81
CA ALA A 43 -11.64 -12.93 -3.93
C ALA A 43 -11.68 -11.83 -5.00
N PHE A 44 -10.63 -11.03 -5.14
CA PHE A 44 -10.47 -9.98 -6.14
C PHE A 44 -9.29 -10.25 -7.09
N TYR A 45 -8.88 -11.52 -7.21
CA TYR A 45 -7.80 -11.89 -8.11
C TYR A 45 -8.05 -11.35 -9.52
N ASN A 46 -7.02 -10.72 -10.11
CA ASN A 46 -7.06 -10.23 -11.50
C ASN A 46 -8.14 -9.16 -11.78
N CYS A 47 -8.59 -8.40 -10.76
CA CYS A 47 -9.46 -7.23 -10.92
C CYS A 47 -8.64 -6.04 -11.44
N ARG A 48 -8.25 -6.10 -12.72
CA ARG A 48 -7.26 -5.20 -13.35
C ARG A 48 -7.74 -3.75 -13.52
N SER A 49 -9.02 -3.47 -13.33
CA SER A 49 -9.56 -2.10 -13.41
C SER A 49 -9.69 -1.42 -12.05
N MET A 50 -9.56 -2.18 -10.96
CA MET A 50 -9.68 -1.67 -9.60
C MET A 50 -8.53 -0.71 -9.30
N TYR A 51 -8.86 0.54 -8.93
CA TYR A 51 -7.86 1.56 -8.59
C TYR A 51 -7.98 2.06 -7.14
N ARG A 52 -9.12 1.83 -6.47
CA ARG A 52 -9.33 2.22 -5.07
C ARG A 52 -9.93 1.10 -4.25
N LEU A 53 -9.43 0.93 -3.04
CA LEU A 53 -9.94 0.03 -2.01
C LEU A 53 -10.16 0.81 -0.71
N THR A 54 -11.34 0.69 -0.11
CA THR A 54 -11.63 1.24 1.21
C THR A 54 -12.00 0.12 2.16
N LEU A 55 -11.32 0.04 3.29
CA LEU A 55 -11.59 -0.88 4.39
C LEU A 55 -12.01 -0.09 5.64
N GLU A 56 -13.25 -0.24 6.09
CA GLU A 56 -13.69 0.36 7.36
C GLU A 56 -13.19 -0.38 8.61
N ASN A 57 -12.57 -1.53 8.41
CA ASN A 57 -11.97 -2.34 9.46
C ASN A 57 -10.56 -2.75 9.07
N ALA A 58 -9.55 -2.19 9.74
CA ALA A 58 -8.15 -2.53 9.51
C ALA A 58 -7.80 -4.00 9.85
N SER A 59 -8.62 -4.66 10.66
CA SER A 59 -8.38 -6.02 11.17
C SER A 59 -9.01 -7.12 10.32
N VAL A 60 -9.51 -6.80 9.12
CA VAL A 60 -10.05 -7.80 8.19
C VAL A 60 -8.99 -8.85 7.87
N ASP A 61 -9.35 -10.12 7.96
CA ASP A 61 -8.50 -11.23 7.55
C ASP A 61 -8.50 -11.34 6.01
N ILE A 62 -7.34 -11.25 5.40
CA ILE A 62 -7.19 -11.27 3.94
C ILE A 62 -6.59 -12.61 3.53
N GLY A 63 -7.34 -13.37 2.75
CA GLY A 63 -6.91 -14.66 2.20
C GLY A 63 -5.81 -14.51 1.14
N ASP A 64 -5.07 -15.59 0.91
CA ASP A 64 -3.95 -15.63 -0.01
C ASP A 64 -4.34 -15.19 -1.43
N GLY A 65 -3.52 -14.31 -2.02
CA GLY A 65 -3.73 -13.82 -3.38
C GLY A 65 -5.02 -13.04 -3.60
N ALA A 66 -5.70 -12.58 -2.52
CA ALA A 66 -7.00 -11.92 -2.63
C ALA A 66 -6.99 -10.73 -3.58
N PHE A 67 -5.88 -9.98 -3.65
CA PHE A 67 -5.70 -8.80 -4.51
C PHE A 67 -4.59 -8.98 -5.55
N LYS A 68 -4.14 -10.21 -5.76
CA LYS A 68 -3.08 -10.49 -6.72
C LYS A 68 -3.49 -10.10 -8.13
N ASN A 69 -2.58 -9.48 -8.89
CA ASN A 69 -2.80 -8.92 -10.21
C ASN A 69 -3.81 -7.74 -10.28
N CYS A 70 -4.09 -7.06 -9.15
CA CYS A 70 -4.79 -5.77 -9.15
C CYS A 70 -3.82 -4.63 -9.49
N GLU A 71 -3.23 -4.65 -10.69
CA GLU A 71 -2.10 -3.80 -11.09
C GLU A 71 -2.43 -2.29 -11.12
N ARG A 72 -3.72 -1.95 -11.19
CA ARG A 72 -4.17 -0.56 -11.19
C ARG A 72 -4.54 -0.04 -9.81
N LEU A 73 -4.47 -0.84 -8.76
CA LEU A 73 -4.76 -0.38 -7.40
C LEU A 73 -3.69 0.65 -6.99
N LYS A 74 -4.14 1.89 -6.81
CA LYS A 74 -3.29 3.06 -6.52
C LYS A 74 -3.61 3.73 -5.20
N GLU A 75 -4.81 3.49 -4.66
CA GLU A 75 -5.27 4.12 -3.44
C GLU A 75 -5.92 3.09 -2.52
N ILE A 76 -5.47 3.06 -1.28
CA ILE A 76 -6.06 2.25 -0.21
C ILE A 76 -6.39 3.18 0.95
N SER A 77 -7.63 3.18 1.40
CA SER A 77 -8.08 3.87 2.59
C SER A 77 -8.43 2.86 3.68
N ILE A 78 -7.88 3.03 4.87
CA ILE A 78 -8.08 2.08 5.99
C ILE A 78 -8.49 2.85 7.24
N TYR A 79 -9.55 2.41 7.87
CA TYR A 79 -10.00 2.91 9.17
C TYR A 79 -9.50 1.98 10.28
N TYR A 80 -8.62 2.51 11.12
CA TYR A 80 -8.00 1.79 12.22
C TYR A 80 -8.66 2.18 13.55
N LYS A 81 -9.17 1.21 14.26
CA LYS A 81 -9.73 1.39 15.60
C LYS A 81 -8.75 0.89 16.66
N SER A 82 -8.78 1.54 17.83
CA SER A 82 -7.94 1.14 18.97
C SER A 82 -8.12 -0.34 19.32
N GLY A 83 -7.00 -1.04 19.52
CA GLY A 83 -6.98 -2.49 19.73
C GLY A 83 -7.07 -3.34 18.46
N GLY A 84 -7.20 -2.71 17.29
CA GLY A 84 -7.10 -3.37 15.97
C GLY A 84 -5.66 -3.68 15.57
N ASN A 85 -5.50 -4.13 14.32
CA ASN A 85 -4.20 -4.35 13.72
C ASN A 85 -4.25 -4.08 12.20
N LEU A 86 -3.08 -3.84 11.60
CA LEU A 86 -2.91 -3.60 10.16
C LEU A 86 -2.45 -4.86 9.39
N LYS A 87 -2.79 -6.06 9.86
CA LYS A 87 -2.46 -7.30 9.13
C LYS A 87 -3.06 -7.33 7.74
N SER A 88 -4.29 -6.79 7.57
CA SER A 88 -4.92 -6.65 6.28
C SER A 88 -4.04 -5.86 5.31
N LEU A 89 -3.48 -4.72 5.73
CA LEU A 89 -2.59 -3.92 4.91
C LEU A 89 -1.35 -4.71 4.48
N LYS A 90 -0.73 -5.43 5.41
CA LYS A 90 0.44 -6.26 5.11
C LYS A 90 0.12 -7.31 4.04
N SER A 91 -1.01 -8.00 4.17
CA SER A 91 -1.45 -9.02 3.20
C SER A 91 -1.74 -8.41 1.82
N ILE A 92 -2.44 -7.28 1.78
CA ILE A 92 -2.72 -6.58 0.52
C ILE A 92 -1.42 -6.14 -0.16
N LEU A 93 -0.48 -5.55 0.58
CA LEU A 93 0.80 -5.09 0.03
C LEU A 93 1.72 -6.24 -0.41
N ALA A 94 1.53 -7.45 0.12
CA ALA A 94 2.21 -8.65 -0.38
C ALA A 94 1.69 -9.09 -1.76
N ASP A 95 0.43 -8.82 -2.07
CA ASP A 95 -0.19 -9.14 -3.36
C ASP A 95 0.11 -8.10 -4.45
N ILE A 96 0.48 -6.86 -4.05
CA ILE A 96 0.63 -5.71 -4.94
C ILE A 96 2.07 -5.25 -4.98
N HIS A 97 2.67 -5.26 -6.17
CA HIS A 97 4.06 -4.81 -6.37
C HIS A 97 4.14 -3.37 -6.92
N THR A 98 3.04 -2.84 -7.45
CA THR A 98 2.98 -1.48 -7.99
C THR A 98 3.01 -0.43 -6.89
N GLU A 99 3.34 0.81 -7.26
CA GLU A 99 3.24 1.93 -6.32
C GLU A 99 1.79 2.15 -5.89
N VAL A 100 1.56 2.27 -4.58
CA VAL A 100 0.25 2.51 -3.98
C VAL A 100 0.34 3.53 -2.86
N LYS A 101 -0.65 4.42 -2.80
CA LYS A 101 -0.88 5.36 -1.69
C LYS A 101 -1.81 4.71 -0.67
N VAL A 102 -1.42 4.71 0.59
CA VAL A 102 -2.21 4.20 1.70
C VAL A 102 -2.54 5.34 2.64
N HIS A 103 -3.82 5.61 2.84
CA HIS A 103 -4.31 6.56 3.82
C HIS A 103 -4.92 5.80 4.99
N ILE A 104 -4.44 6.06 6.20
CA ILE A 104 -4.88 5.39 7.43
C ILE A 104 -5.50 6.43 8.34
N PHE A 105 -6.75 6.21 8.69
CA PHE A 105 -7.51 7.03 9.64
C PHE A 105 -7.46 6.38 11.01
N TYR A 106 -6.73 6.98 11.94
CA TYR A 106 -6.69 6.62 13.34
C TYR A 106 -7.71 7.42 14.14
N GLU A 107 -8.00 7.02 15.36
CA GLU A 107 -8.90 7.78 16.25
C GLU A 107 -8.31 9.13 16.67
N ASP A 108 -6.99 9.25 16.70
CA ASP A 108 -6.22 10.41 17.16
C ASP A 108 -5.50 11.17 16.03
N GLY A 109 -5.69 10.77 14.78
CA GLY A 109 -5.05 11.41 13.63
C GLY A 109 -5.12 10.59 12.36
N GLU A 110 -4.33 11.00 11.37
CA GLU A 110 -4.28 10.33 10.09
C GLU A 110 -2.86 10.28 9.53
N ALA A 111 -2.55 9.23 8.78
CA ALA A 111 -1.30 9.07 8.07
C ALA A 111 -1.54 8.81 6.59
N SER A 112 -0.71 9.37 5.75
CA SER A 112 -0.67 9.03 4.32
C SER A 112 0.74 8.60 3.94
N LEU A 113 0.85 7.40 3.38
CA LEU A 113 2.09 6.73 3.06
C LEU A 113 2.10 6.29 1.59
N ILE A 114 3.22 6.48 0.93
CA ILE A 114 3.45 5.91 -0.41
C ILE A 114 4.31 4.66 -0.26
N PHE A 115 3.80 3.54 -0.73
CA PHE A 115 4.58 2.32 -0.89
C PHE A 115 5.01 2.24 -2.36
N PRO A 116 6.27 2.47 -2.69
CA PRO A 116 6.77 2.45 -4.05
C PRO A 116 6.65 1.08 -4.71
N TYR A 117 6.88 1.03 -6.02
CA TYR A 117 7.11 -0.23 -6.72
C TYR A 117 8.27 -1.00 -6.09
N GLY A 118 8.12 -2.30 -5.96
CA GLY A 118 9.20 -3.17 -5.51
C GLY A 118 8.84 -4.63 -5.71
N ILE A 119 9.79 -5.37 -6.26
CA ILE A 119 9.73 -6.83 -6.44
C ILE A 119 11.05 -7.42 -5.94
N ASP A 120 10.95 -8.48 -5.15
CA ASP A 120 12.08 -9.32 -4.78
C ASP A 120 11.94 -10.63 -5.53
N ASN A 121 12.89 -10.89 -6.42
CA ASN A 121 12.99 -12.12 -7.18
C ASN A 121 14.15 -12.94 -6.65
N TYR A 122 13.95 -14.25 -6.51
CA TYR A 122 14.98 -15.20 -6.14
C TYR A 122 15.31 -16.06 -7.35
N GLU A 123 16.55 -15.98 -7.83
CA GLU A 123 17.06 -16.85 -8.87
C GLU A 123 17.95 -17.94 -8.26
N GLU A 124 17.56 -19.20 -8.45
CA GLU A 124 18.40 -20.34 -8.10
C GLU A 124 19.33 -20.68 -9.28
N ASN A 125 20.61 -20.48 -9.09
CA ASN A 125 21.62 -20.81 -10.09
C ASN A 125 22.08 -22.27 -9.90
N THR A 126 21.57 -23.18 -10.70
CA THR A 126 22.04 -24.56 -10.79
C THR A 126 23.20 -24.63 -11.80
N PRO A 127 24.36 -25.23 -11.49
CA PRO A 127 24.63 -26.33 -10.56
C PRO A 127 25.15 -25.93 -9.18
N ALA A 128 25.44 -24.65 -8.94
CA ALA A 128 26.11 -24.23 -7.70
C ALA A 128 25.16 -24.06 -6.50
N ARG A 129 23.84 -24.17 -6.66
CA ARG A 129 22.82 -23.90 -5.65
C ARG A 129 22.98 -22.52 -4.97
N ILE A 130 23.41 -21.54 -5.73
CA ILE A 130 23.50 -20.16 -5.27
C ILE A 130 22.14 -19.53 -5.52
N ILE A 131 21.47 -19.07 -4.45
CA ILE A 131 20.27 -18.26 -4.54
C ILE A 131 20.73 -16.81 -4.63
N THR A 132 20.40 -16.16 -5.73
CA THR A 132 20.65 -14.73 -5.91
C THR A 132 19.33 -13.99 -5.71
N GLU A 133 19.28 -13.08 -4.75
CA GLU A 133 18.19 -12.16 -4.57
C GLU A 133 18.38 -10.95 -5.50
N ILE A 134 17.40 -10.69 -6.33
CA ILE A 134 17.36 -9.52 -7.22
C ILE A 134 16.17 -8.69 -6.78
N SER A 135 16.46 -7.55 -6.13
CA SER A 135 15.45 -6.59 -5.72
C SER A 135 15.38 -5.45 -6.75
N GLU A 136 14.17 -5.17 -7.23
CA GLU A 136 13.88 -4.02 -8.10
C GLU A 136 12.98 -3.02 -7.36
N GLY A 137 13.38 -1.75 -7.34
CA GLY A 137 12.68 -0.68 -6.62
C GLY A 137 12.90 -0.74 -5.11
N SER A 138 12.42 0.25 -4.39
CA SER A 138 12.54 0.34 -2.92
C SER A 138 11.30 -0.19 -2.18
N GLY A 139 10.28 -0.60 -2.91
CA GLY A 139 8.98 -0.95 -2.33
C GLY A 139 9.03 -2.03 -1.27
N SER A 140 9.87 -3.04 -1.44
CA SER A 140 10.05 -4.12 -0.47
C SER A 140 10.54 -3.58 0.87
N LEU A 141 11.53 -2.69 0.87
CA LEU A 141 12.06 -2.06 2.07
C LEU A 141 11.00 -1.25 2.83
N TYR A 142 10.14 -0.50 2.10
CA TYR A 142 9.03 0.22 2.74
C TYR A 142 7.98 -0.72 3.34
N ARG A 143 7.70 -1.86 2.68
CA ARG A 143 6.75 -2.87 3.17
C ARG A 143 7.24 -3.55 4.45
N GLU A 144 8.55 -3.65 4.66
CA GLU A 144 9.15 -4.16 5.91
C GLU A 144 8.84 -3.30 7.13
N SER A 145 8.49 -2.01 6.94
CA SER A 145 8.06 -1.15 8.04
C SER A 145 6.75 -1.62 8.69
N ILE A 146 6.01 -2.55 8.06
CA ILE A 146 4.79 -3.14 8.61
C ILE A 146 5.15 -4.45 9.29
N SER A 147 5.19 -4.45 10.61
CA SER A 147 5.50 -5.62 11.42
C SER A 147 4.52 -5.78 12.58
N ALA A 148 4.25 -7.02 12.97
CA ALA A 148 3.33 -7.34 14.08
C ALA A 148 1.92 -6.68 13.98
N GLY A 149 1.50 -6.28 12.77
CA GLY A 149 0.21 -5.62 12.54
C GLY A 149 0.20 -4.12 12.84
N GLU A 150 1.37 -3.49 12.88
CA GLU A 150 1.53 -2.05 13.07
C GLU A 150 2.54 -1.48 12.07
N ILE A 151 2.49 -0.16 11.86
CA ILE A 151 3.50 0.54 11.07
C ILE A 151 4.55 1.12 12.00
N ASN A 152 5.81 0.73 11.79
CA ASN A 152 6.96 1.40 12.37
C ASN A 152 7.30 2.65 11.53
N TYR A 153 6.72 3.79 11.87
CA TYR A 153 6.95 5.06 11.16
C TYR A 153 8.41 5.46 11.14
N ARG A 154 9.16 5.16 12.21
CA ARG A 154 10.59 5.45 12.27
C ARG A 154 11.39 4.66 11.24
N ASP A 155 11.05 3.39 11.03
CA ASP A 155 11.71 2.56 10.03
C ASP A 155 11.27 2.93 8.61
N TYR A 156 9.98 3.26 8.43
CA TYR A 156 9.50 3.84 7.17
C TYR A 156 10.28 5.10 6.79
N ASP A 157 10.44 6.05 7.73
CA ASP A 157 11.15 7.30 7.50
C ASP A 157 12.67 7.09 7.28
N LYS A 158 13.28 6.07 7.91
CA LYS A 158 14.68 5.68 7.63
C LYS A 158 14.85 5.12 6.22
N THR A 159 13.90 4.32 5.75
CA THR A 159 13.93 3.73 4.42
C THR A 159 13.97 4.80 3.33
N PHE A 160 13.40 5.98 3.57
CA PHE A 160 13.47 7.11 2.66
C PHE A 160 14.92 7.45 2.25
N ILE A 161 15.89 7.37 3.16
CA ILE A 161 17.30 7.63 2.87
C ILE A 161 17.91 6.52 2.02
N LEU A 162 17.57 5.27 2.34
CA LEU A 162 18.07 4.10 1.61
C LEU A 162 17.45 4.00 0.22
N GLY A 163 16.15 4.29 0.11
CA GLY A 163 15.38 4.20 -1.13
C GLY A 163 15.71 5.27 -2.17
N MET A 164 16.24 6.43 -1.77
CA MET A 164 16.57 7.52 -2.71
C MET A 164 17.54 7.11 -3.84
N ASN A 165 18.36 6.11 -3.62
CA ASN A 165 19.31 5.61 -4.61
C ASN A 165 18.71 4.56 -5.57
N VAL A 166 17.54 4.00 -5.23
CA VAL A 166 16.92 2.88 -5.96
C VAL A 166 15.69 3.36 -6.74
N ASP A 167 14.92 4.29 -6.17
CA ASP A 167 13.71 4.82 -6.81
C ASP A 167 14.01 5.98 -7.75
N LEU A 168 13.22 6.07 -8.80
CA LEU A 168 13.13 7.30 -9.57
C LEU A 168 12.69 8.43 -8.63
N TYR A 169 13.30 9.61 -8.76
CA TYR A 169 13.03 10.79 -7.91
C TYR A 169 11.53 11.09 -7.69
N ARG A 170 10.66 10.62 -8.59
CA ARG A 170 9.19 10.79 -8.48
C ARG A 170 8.61 10.17 -7.22
N ALA A 171 8.97 8.94 -6.88
CA ALA A 171 8.50 8.29 -5.67
C ALA A 171 8.98 9.05 -4.43
N GLY A 172 10.25 9.43 -4.39
CA GLY A 172 10.83 10.19 -3.28
C GLY A 172 10.11 11.52 -3.00
N ILE A 173 9.78 12.30 -4.03
CA ILE A 173 9.02 13.56 -3.86
C ILE A 173 7.62 13.29 -3.30
N ARG A 174 6.92 12.28 -3.81
CA ARG A 174 5.58 11.94 -3.32
C ARG A 174 5.60 11.46 -1.87
N ILE A 175 6.58 10.62 -1.50
CA ILE A 175 6.77 10.19 -0.11
C ILE A 175 6.98 11.41 0.79
N ALA A 176 7.92 12.30 0.41
CA ALA A 176 8.24 13.47 1.22
C ALA A 176 7.02 14.40 1.40
N ILE A 177 6.29 14.68 0.32
CA ILE A 177 5.09 15.53 0.37
C ILE A 177 4.01 14.88 1.25
N GLU A 178 3.70 13.61 1.06
CA GLU A 178 2.65 12.94 1.84
C GLU A 178 3.02 12.89 3.33
N ARG A 179 4.30 12.60 3.67
CA ARG A 179 4.77 12.60 5.06
C ARG A 179 4.75 13.98 5.72
N LEU A 180 4.94 15.05 4.96
CA LEU A 180 4.85 16.42 5.47
C LEU A 180 3.40 16.89 5.62
N LEU A 181 2.50 16.50 4.72
CA LEU A 181 1.08 16.83 4.79
C LEU A 181 0.36 16.06 5.91
N TYR A 182 0.75 14.82 6.15
CA TYR A 182 0.17 13.90 7.15
C TYR A 182 1.24 13.43 8.14
N PRO A 183 1.69 14.29 9.06
CA PRO A 183 2.88 14.07 9.89
C PRO A 183 2.64 13.16 11.10
N TYR A 184 1.75 12.18 10.99
CA TYR A 184 1.47 11.24 12.07
C TYR A 184 2.75 10.50 12.47
N HIS A 185 3.12 10.58 13.76
CA HIS A 185 4.38 10.07 14.32
C HIS A 185 5.65 10.48 13.56
N LEU A 186 5.66 11.64 12.92
CA LEU A 186 6.81 12.18 12.22
C LEU A 186 7.77 12.87 13.20
N SER A 187 9.00 12.35 13.32
CA SER A 187 10.04 12.99 14.14
C SER A 187 10.60 14.26 13.49
N ASP A 188 11.07 15.21 14.31
CA ASP A 188 11.67 16.46 13.81
C ASP A 188 12.86 16.20 12.87
N ASN A 189 13.68 15.20 13.18
CA ASN A 189 14.82 14.84 12.33
C ASN A 189 14.36 14.32 10.95
N ALA A 190 13.32 13.51 10.91
CA ALA A 190 12.76 13.03 9.63
C ALA A 190 12.08 14.18 8.87
N ARG A 191 11.35 15.06 9.56
CA ARG A 191 10.73 16.25 8.98
C ARG A 191 11.76 17.10 8.23
N VAL A 192 12.87 17.46 8.88
CA VAL A 192 13.95 18.26 8.25
C VAL A 192 14.49 17.59 6.99
N LYS A 193 14.62 16.27 6.98
CA LYS A 193 15.09 15.53 5.79
C LYS A 193 14.09 15.62 4.63
N TYR A 194 12.81 15.46 4.91
CA TYR A 194 11.76 15.58 3.89
C TYR A 194 11.67 17.00 3.35
N GLU A 195 11.70 18.02 4.22
CA GLU A 195 11.68 19.43 3.83
C GLU A 195 12.89 19.77 2.94
N THR A 196 14.09 19.38 3.34
CA THR A 196 15.32 19.58 2.56
C THR A 196 15.19 18.93 1.18
N TYR A 197 14.72 17.67 1.13
CA TYR A 197 14.55 16.96 -0.13
C TYR A 197 13.55 17.63 -1.07
N VAL A 198 12.42 18.11 -0.53
CA VAL A 198 11.42 18.84 -1.32
C VAL A 198 11.99 20.14 -1.85
N VAL A 199 12.71 20.91 -1.03
CA VAL A 199 13.34 22.18 -1.44
C VAL A 199 14.37 21.95 -2.57
N GLU A 200 15.23 20.95 -2.43
CA GLU A 200 16.23 20.61 -3.45
C GLU A 200 15.63 20.14 -4.77
N ASN A 201 14.40 19.60 -4.73
CA ASN A 201 13.69 19.09 -5.90
C ASN A 201 12.44 19.91 -6.26
N ILE A 202 12.32 21.15 -5.78
CA ILE A 202 11.08 21.94 -5.86
C ILE A 202 10.58 22.12 -7.31
N CYS A 203 11.47 22.36 -8.27
CA CYS A 203 11.09 22.50 -9.68
C CYS A 203 10.45 21.22 -10.22
N LYS A 204 10.90 20.06 -9.75
CA LYS A 204 10.35 18.75 -10.14
C LYS A 204 9.02 18.47 -9.39
N ALA A 205 8.92 18.90 -8.13
CA ALA A 205 7.70 18.77 -7.33
C ALA A 205 6.53 19.56 -7.94
N VAL A 206 6.77 20.78 -8.39
CA VAL A 206 5.73 21.62 -9.04
C VAL A 206 5.18 20.98 -10.31
N ILE A 207 6.04 20.38 -11.14
CA ILE A 207 5.61 19.68 -12.37
C ILE A 207 4.72 18.47 -12.06
N MET A 208 4.88 17.86 -10.88
CA MET A 208 4.10 16.67 -10.49
C MET A 208 2.73 17.00 -9.87
N LEU A 209 2.56 18.22 -9.38
CA LEU A 209 1.32 18.68 -8.76
C LEU A 209 0.39 19.41 -9.76
N ALA A 210 0.90 19.75 -10.94
CA ALA A 210 0.15 20.37 -12.03
C ALA A 210 -0.50 19.33 -12.95
#